data_d70778e2543435660667ca84d5b34bb4
#
_entry.id   d70778e2543435660667ca84d5b34bb4
#
_cell.length_a   1.000
_cell.length_b   1.000
_cell.length_c   1.000
_cell.angle_alpha   90.00
_cell.angle_beta   90.00
_cell.angle_gamma   90.00
#
_symmetry.space_group_name_H-M   'P 1'
#
loop_
_entity.id
_entity.type
_entity.pdbx_description
1 polymer ?
#
loop_
_entity_poly.entity_id
_entity_poly.type
_entity_poly.pdbx_seq_one_letter_code
_entity_poly.pdbx_strand_id
1 'polypeptide(L)'
;LLKNFNLPTLDRNYSALIEDLDERGLLDSTLVVLRGEMGRTPKVKKGNGGRDHWTQCGFILLSGGGVKRGSVYGESDKQAAWPISGPVSSADHVATIYQLLGIDPHLTLQDASGRPVGAALHGQPVWDVIA
;
A
#
# COMPACT_ATOMS: atom_id res chain seq x y z
N LEU A 1 -0.58 -6.88 23.17
CA LEU A 1 0.63 -6.88 22.33
C LEU A 1 0.56 -5.77 21.27
N LEU A 2 -0.48 -5.71 20.41
CA LEU A 2 -0.57 -4.74 19.29
C LEU A 2 -0.44 -3.29 19.78
N LYS A 3 -1.31 -2.85 20.70
CA LYS A 3 -1.36 -1.48 21.22
C LYS A 3 -0.10 -1.06 21.96
N ASN A 4 0.47 -1.96 22.79
CA ASN A 4 1.50 -1.59 23.75
C ASN A 4 2.93 -1.90 23.26
N PHE A 5 3.06 -2.62 22.15
CA PHE A 5 4.36 -3.02 21.62
C PHE A 5 4.47 -2.83 20.11
N ASN A 6 3.64 -3.53 19.32
CA ASN A 6 3.84 -3.54 17.86
C ASN A 6 3.58 -2.18 17.21
N LEU A 7 2.47 -1.50 17.57
CA LEU A 7 2.15 -0.19 16.99
C LEU A 7 3.15 0.90 17.40
N PRO A 8 3.52 1.07 18.68
CA PRO A 8 4.55 2.03 19.06
C PRO A 8 5.92 1.75 18.43
N THR A 9 6.27 0.46 18.24
CA THR A 9 7.51 0.08 17.58
C THR A 9 7.47 0.44 16.08
N LEU A 10 6.37 0.11 15.40
CA LEU A 10 6.18 0.46 14.00
C LEU A 10 6.21 1.97 13.78
N ASP A 11 5.49 2.71 14.61
CA ASP A 11 5.40 4.18 14.54
C ASP A 11 6.78 4.83 14.63
N ARG A 12 7.58 4.46 15.64
CA ARG A 12 8.95 4.97 15.81
C ARG A 12 9.87 4.60 14.65
N ASN A 13 9.82 3.35 14.22
CA ASN A 13 10.73 2.89 13.16
C ASN A 13 10.37 3.50 11.81
N TYR A 14 9.08 3.62 11.52
CA TYR A 14 8.62 4.22 10.26
C TYR A 14 8.90 5.72 10.22
N SER A 15 8.59 6.47 11.30
CA SER A 15 8.89 7.90 11.35
C SER A 15 10.39 8.16 11.26
N ALA A 16 11.21 7.44 12.01
CA ALA A 16 12.68 7.58 11.96
C ALA A 16 13.25 7.27 10.56
N LEU A 17 12.71 6.26 9.85
CA LEU A 17 13.12 5.97 8.47
C LEU A 17 12.80 7.13 7.53
N ILE A 18 11.58 7.66 7.62
CA ILE A 18 11.14 8.76 6.75
C ILE A 18 11.93 10.04 7.05
N GLU A 19 12.13 10.37 8.32
CA GLU A 19 12.95 11.52 8.75
C GLU A 19 14.40 11.40 8.24
N ASP A 20 15.05 10.24 8.43
CA ASP A 20 16.43 10.01 7.97
C ASP A 20 16.55 10.12 6.44
N LEU A 21 15.58 9.59 5.69
CA LEU A 21 15.57 9.72 4.23
C LEU A 21 15.35 11.18 3.79
N ASP A 22 14.49 11.92 4.46
CA ASP A 22 14.23 13.34 4.16
C ASP A 22 15.44 14.20 4.47
N GLU A 23 16.04 14.06 5.66
CA GLU A 23 17.25 14.80 6.07
C GLU A 23 18.45 14.57 5.14
N ARG A 24 18.56 13.36 4.58
CA ARG A 24 19.59 13.01 3.60
C ARG A 24 19.27 13.44 2.17
N GLY A 25 18.09 13.99 1.91
CA GLY A 25 17.62 14.32 0.56
C GLY A 25 17.37 13.10 -0.32
N LEU A 26 17.13 11.93 0.27
CA LEU A 26 16.88 10.68 -0.44
C LEU A 26 15.39 10.38 -0.63
N LEU A 27 14.52 11.00 0.16
CA LEU A 27 13.09 10.70 0.17
C LEU A 27 12.42 10.96 -1.20
N ASP A 28 12.83 11.99 -1.91
CA ASP A 28 12.28 12.33 -3.22
C ASP A 28 12.58 11.26 -4.31
N SER A 29 13.67 10.51 -4.13
CA SER A 29 14.08 9.43 -5.06
C SER A 29 13.87 8.02 -4.50
N THR A 30 13.30 7.88 -3.32
CA THR A 30 13.08 6.60 -2.64
C THR A 30 11.61 6.40 -2.34
N LEU A 31 10.98 5.41 -2.97
CA LEU A 31 9.60 5.02 -2.66
C LEU A 31 9.59 4.05 -1.46
N VAL A 32 8.98 4.46 -0.38
CA VAL A 32 8.75 3.62 0.81
C VAL A 32 7.31 3.11 0.79
N VAL A 33 7.15 1.79 0.79
CA VAL A 33 5.84 1.11 0.77
C VAL A 33 5.68 0.29 2.04
N LEU A 34 4.68 0.63 2.86
CA LEU A 34 4.31 -0.12 4.05
C LEU A 34 2.91 -0.69 3.87
N ARG A 35 2.80 -2.02 3.88
CA ARG A 35 1.50 -2.72 3.82
C ARG A 35 1.56 -4.08 4.52
N GLY A 36 0.40 -4.56 4.95
CA GLY A 36 0.21 -5.97 5.27
C GLY A 36 -0.23 -6.76 4.03
N GLU A 37 -0.22 -8.09 4.13
CA GLU A 37 -0.68 -8.98 3.06
C GLU A 37 -2.18 -8.80 2.77
N MET A 38 -2.98 -8.48 3.81
CA MET A 38 -4.42 -8.23 3.72
C MET A 38 -4.93 -7.52 4.98
N GLY A 39 -6.18 -7.08 4.96
CA GLY A 39 -6.86 -6.50 6.12
C GLY A 39 -7.25 -7.54 7.18
N ARG A 40 -8.01 -7.07 8.16
CA ARG A 40 -8.49 -7.88 9.29
C ARG A 40 -10.01 -7.77 9.42
N THR A 41 -10.66 -8.88 9.84
CA THR A 41 -12.11 -8.93 9.97
C THR A 41 -12.65 -7.83 10.88
N PRO A 42 -13.80 -7.20 10.56
CA PRO A 42 -14.46 -6.25 11.45
C PRO A 42 -14.79 -6.85 12.82
N LYS A 43 -15.12 -8.13 12.82
CA LYS A 43 -15.48 -8.87 14.04
C LYS A 43 -14.25 -9.25 14.86
N VAL A 44 -14.24 -8.81 16.12
CA VAL A 44 -13.22 -9.18 17.10
C VAL A 44 -13.58 -10.50 17.76
N LYS A 45 -12.63 -11.40 17.90
CA LYS A 45 -12.80 -12.67 18.61
C LYS A 45 -12.98 -12.44 20.10
N LYS A 46 -13.98 -13.11 20.68
CA LYS A 46 -14.15 -13.15 22.13
C LYS A 46 -12.97 -13.89 22.77
N GLY A 47 -12.47 -13.35 23.87
CA GLY A 47 -11.43 -13.98 24.71
C GLY A 47 -10.02 -13.46 24.47
N ASN A 48 -9.56 -13.33 23.22
CA ASN A 48 -8.20 -12.87 22.93
C ASN A 48 -8.10 -11.53 22.19
N GLY A 49 -9.25 -10.93 21.77
CA GLY A 49 -9.28 -9.69 21.04
C GLY A 49 -8.71 -9.78 19.60
N GLY A 50 -8.45 -10.99 19.10
CA GLY A 50 -7.88 -11.21 17.79
C GLY A 50 -8.89 -10.98 16.66
N ARG A 51 -8.37 -10.83 15.42
CA ARG A 51 -9.14 -10.72 14.18
C ARG A 51 -8.54 -11.66 13.14
N ASP A 52 -9.38 -12.24 12.29
CA ASP A 52 -8.94 -13.07 11.17
C ASP A 52 -8.52 -12.22 9.96
N HIS A 53 -7.97 -12.88 8.96
CA HIS A 53 -7.69 -12.27 7.67
C HIS A 53 -8.98 -11.81 6.99
N TRP A 54 -8.90 -10.67 6.30
CA TRP A 54 -10.00 -10.08 5.56
C TRP A 54 -9.49 -9.44 4.27
N THR A 55 -9.82 -10.06 3.14
CA THR A 55 -9.27 -9.64 1.84
C THR A 55 -10.00 -8.46 1.22
N GLN A 56 -11.14 -8.06 1.76
CA GLN A 56 -12.03 -7.07 1.16
C GLN A 56 -11.61 -5.63 1.45
N CYS A 57 -10.90 -5.39 2.55
CA CYS A 57 -10.51 -4.05 2.95
C CYS A 57 -9.19 -4.08 3.72
N GLY A 58 -8.30 -3.20 3.40
CA GLY A 58 -7.00 -3.00 4.04
C GLY A 58 -6.51 -1.59 3.78
N PHE A 59 -5.30 -1.27 4.21
CA PHE A 59 -4.68 0.01 3.92
C PHE A 59 -3.23 -0.18 3.47
N ILE A 60 -2.71 0.84 2.80
CA ILE A 60 -1.32 0.92 2.35
C ILE A 60 -0.83 2.32 2.71
N LEU A 61 0.42 2.44 3.17
CA LEU A 61 1.10 3.72 3.30
C LEU A 61 2.18 3.81 2.22
N LEU A 62 2.22 4.93 1.54
CA LEU A 62 3.23 5.26 0.53
C LEU A 62 3.92 6.56 0.95
N SER A 63 5.25 6.63 0.85
CA SER A 63 6.00 7.84 1.14
C SER A 63 7.18 7.98 0.19
N GLY A 64 7.52 9.22 -0.17
CA GLY A 64 8.63 9.52 -1.07
C GLY A 64 8.38 9.12 -2.52
N GLY A 65 9.43 9.15 -3.33
CA GLY A 65 9.45 8.66 -4.72
C GLY A 65 8.33 9.19 -5.61
N GLY A 66 7.94 10.48 -5.50
CA GLY A 66 6.87 11.07 -6.31
C GLY A 66 5.45 10.84 -5.77
N VAL A 67 5.31 10.35 -4.54
CA VAL A 67 4.00 10.25 -3.87
C VAL A 67 3.54 11.62 -3.39
N LYS A 68 2.27 11.93 -3.60
CA LYS A 68 1.62 13.16 -3.14
C LYS A 68 1.56 13.19 -1.61
N ARG A 69 2.34 14.08 -1.00
CA ARG A 69 2.48 14.21 0.45
C ARG A 69 1.16 14.60 1.13
N GLY A 70 0.86 13.99 2.28
CA GLY A 70 -0.31 14.31 3.11
C GLY A 70 -1.66 13.99 2.48
N SER A 71 -1.69 13.20 1.40
CA SER A 71 -2.93 12.79 0.76
C SER A 71 -3.51 11.52 1.39
N VAL A 72 -4.83 11.39 1.34
CA VAL A 72 -5.57 10.17 1.65
C VAL A 72 -6.44 9.85 0.45
N TYR A 73 -6.39 8.61 -0.02
CA TYR A 73 -7.19 8.12 -1.13
C TYR A 73 -8.03 6.92 -0.72
N GLY A 74 -9.30 6.96 -1.08
CA GLY A 74 -10.26 5.92 -0.76
C GLY A 74 -10.79 6.02 0.67
N GLU A 75 -11.92 5.38 0.88
CA GLU A 75 -12.63 5.37 2.17
C GLU A 75 -13.26 4.00 2.40
N SER A 76 -13.25 3.52 3.64
CA SER A 76 -13.96 2.32 4.06
C SER A 76 -15.28 2.66 4.73
N ASP A 77 -16.16 1.68 4.84
CA ASP A 77 -17.33 1.78 5.70
C ASP A 77 -16.93 1.94 7.19
N LYS A 78 -17.90 2.26 8.03
CA LYS A 78 -17.70 2.52 9.47
C LYS A 78 -17.11 1.32 10.23
N GLN A 79 -17.20 0.12 9.70
CA GLN A 79 -16.65 -1.11 10.26
C GLN A 79 -15.28 -1.47 9.69
N ALA A 80 -14.77 -0.71 8.73
CA ALA A 80 -13.57 -1.06 7.94
C ALA A 80 -13.69 -2.45 7.28
N ALA A 81 -14.91 -2.80 6.85
CA ALA A 81 -15.21 -4.07 6.22
C ALA A 81 -15.09 -4.00 4.69
N TRP A 82 -15.55 -2.93 4.10
CA TRP A 82 -15.60 -2.76 2.64
C TRP A 82 -15.15 -1.35 2.24
N PRO A 83 -14.45 -1.22 1.12
CA PRO A 83 -14.24 0.11 0.52
C PRO A 83 -15.58 0.64 -0.01
N ILE A 84 -15.89 1.90 0.30
CA ILE A 84 -17.08 2.62 -0.18
C ILE A 84 -16.74 3.71 -1.18
N SER A 85 -15.46 4.11 -1.25
CA SER A 85 -14.95 5.08 -2.20
C SER A 85 -13.51 4.73 -2.56
N GLY A 86 -13.11 4.98 -3.82
CA GLY A 86 -11.75 4.80 -4.32
C GLY A 86 -11.17 3.40 -4.05
N PRO A 87 -11.83 2.30 -4.44
CA PRO A 87 -11.28 0.97 -4.22
C PRO A 87 -9.99 0.79 -5.04
N VAL A 88 -8.97 0.18 -4.43
CA VAL A 88 -7.69 -0.11 -5.07
C VAL A 88 -7.46 -1.61 -5.06
N SER A 89 -7.39 -2.21 -6.23
CA SER A 89 -7.04 -3.61 -6.37
C SER A 89 -5.53 -3.86 -6.16
N SER A 90 -5.14 -5.11 -5.96
CA SER A 90 -3.71 -5.46 -5.90
C SER A 90 -2.99 -5.15 -7.22
N ALA A 91 -3.66 -5.26 -8.36
CA ALA A 91 -3.11 -4.90 -9.66
C ALA A 91 -2.90 -3.38 -9.79
N ASP A 92 -3.85 -2.56 -9.33
CA ASP A 92 -3.73 -1.10 -9.33
C ASP A 92 -2.59 -0.64 -8.41
N HIS A 93 -2.44 -1.29 -7.27
CA HIS A 93 -1.31 -1.02 -6.37
C HIS A 93 0.04 -1.28 -7.06
N VAL A 94 0.19 -2.43 -7.73
CA VAL A 94 1.41 -2.75 -8.48
C VAL A 94 1.62 -1.77 -9.63
N ALA A 95 0.56 -1.42 -10.38
CA ALA A 95 0.62 -0.43 -11.45
C ALA A 95 1.07 0.95 -10.93
N THR A 96 0.58 1.35 -9.75
CA THR A 96 0.98 2.61 -9.10
C THR A 96 2.47 2.60 -8.72
N ILE A 97 2.97 1.50 -8.15
CA ILE A 97 4.40 1.35 -7.84
C ILE A 97 5.24 1.43 -9.11
N TYR A 98 4.87 0.72 -10.18
CA TYR A 98 5.61 0.76 -11.43
C TYR A 98 5.62 2.15 -12.04
N GLN A 99 4.50 2.85 -12.04
CA GLN A 99 4.42 4.24 -12.51
C GLN A 99 5.36 5.15 -11.74
N LEU A 100 5.40 5.04 -10.40
CA LEU A 100 6.30 5.81 -9.54
C LEU A 100 7.79 5.48 -9.76
N LEU A 101 8.10 4.26 -10.18
CA LEU A 101 9.45 3.82 -10.56
C LEU A 101 9.82 4.18 -12.00
N GLY A 102 8.93 4.83 -12.76
CA GLY A 102 9.15 5.16 -14.18
C GLY A 102 9.04 3.95 -15.11
N ILE A 103 8.42 2.87 -14.66
CA ILE A 103 8.14 1.66 -15.45
C ILE A 103 6.72 1.76 -15.99
N ASP A 104 6.54 1.57 -17.30
CA ASP A 104 5.21 1.51 -17.90
C ASP A 104 4.43 0.30 -17.33
N PRO A 105 3.34 0.51 -16.57
CA PRO A 105 2.56 -0.59 -16.00
C PRO A 105 1.83 -1.44 -17.05
N HIS A 106 1.70 -0.94 -18.28
CA HIS A 106 1.09 -1.67 -19.41
C HIS A 106 2.09 -2.49 -20.21
N LEU A 107 3.38 -2.47 -19.81
CA LEU A 107 4.42 -3.27 -20.44
C LEU A 107 4.03 -4.76 -20.44
N THR A 108 4.21 -5.39 -21.61
CA THR A 108 4.02 -6.84 -21.75
C THR A 108 5.38 -7.53 -21.76
N LEU A 109 5.55 -8.48 -20.88
CA LEU A 109 6.72 -9.35 -20.78
C LEU A 109 6.38 -10.74 -21.34
N GLN A 110 7.39 -11.51 -21.71
CA GLN A 110 7.20 -12.93 -22.06
C GLN A 110 7.57 -13.80 -20.87
N ASP A 111 6.70 -14.75 -20.53
CA ASP A 111 7.03 -15.79 -19.54
C ASP A 111 8.05 -16.81 -20.12
N ALA A 112 8.48 -17.76 -19.28
CA ALA A 112 9.43 -18.80 -19.70
C ALA A 112 8.94 -19.67 -20.87
N SER A 113 7.64 -19.64 -21.19
CA SER A 113 7.01 -20.35 -22.30
C SER A 113 6.77 -19.44 -23.52
N GLY A 114 7.24 -18.19 -23.48
CA GLY A 114 7.04 -17.21 -24.54
C GLY A 114 5.61 -16.61 -24.59
N ARG A 115 4.79 -16.77 -23.54
CA ARG A 115 3.46 -16.21 -23.49
C ARG A 115 3.50 -14.78 -23.01
N PRO A 116 2.74 -13.84 -23.61
CA PRO A 116 2.68 -12.47 -23.16
C PRO A 116 1.97 -12.36 -21.81
N VAL A 117 2.59 -11.68 -20.85
CA VAL A 117 2.06 -11.41 -19.51
C VAL A 117 2.21 -9.92 -19.22
N GLY A 118 1.12 -9.27 -18.84
CA GLY A 118 1.15 -7.86 -18.45
C GLY A 118 1.93 -7.65 -17.14
N ALA A 119 2.83 -6.69 -17.10
CA ALA A 119 3.67 -6.41 -15.94
C ALA A 119 2.85 -6.12 -14.67
N ALA A 120 1.77 -5.34 -14.79
CA ALA A 120 0.87 -5.00 -13.68
C ALA A 120 -0.50 -5.71 -13.79
N LEU A 121 -0.62 -6.85 -14.46
CA LEU A 121 -1.84 -7.65 -14.54
C LEU A 121 -3.10 -6.82 -14.93
N HIS A 122 -2.94 -5.84 -15.83
CA HIS A 122 -3.97 -4.89 -16.26
C HIS A 122 -4.45 -3.89 -15.19
N GLY A 123 -3.73 -3.75 -14.07
CA GLY A 123 -3.99 -2.69 -13.09
C GLY A 123 -3.78 -1.30 -13.67
N GLN A 124 -4.46 -0.32 -13.06
CA GLN A 124 -4.34 1.10 -13.42
C GLN A 124 -3.66 1.87 -12.29
N PRO A 125 -2.72 2.78 -12.59
CA PRO A 125 -2.14 3.64 -11.56
C PRO A 125 -3.21 4.51 -10.88
N VAL A 126 -3.11 4.64 -9.58
CA VAL A 126 -3.95 5.55 -8.80
C VAL A 126 -3.34 6.95 -8.89
N TRP A 127 -3.72 7.71 -9.92
CA TRP A 127 -3.15 9.03 -10.22
C TRP A 127 -3.33 10.05 -9.11
N ASP A 128 -4.39 9.92 -8.31
CA ASP A 128 -4.68 10.84 -7.20
C ASP A 128 -3.62 10.83 -6.09
N VAL A 129 -2.79 9.78 -6.00
CA VAL A 129 -1.69 9.67 -5.03
C VAL A 129 -0.32 9.98 -5.61
N ILE A 130 -0.23 10.28 -6.91
CA ILE A 130 1.00 10.64 -7.61
C ILE A 130 1.09 12.17 -7.69
N ALA A 131 2.28 12.75 -7.38
CA ALA A 131 2.54 14.19 -7.38
C ALA A 131 2.78 14.75 -8.80
#